data_657efcc4aaf3128f2f687af3599842e9
#
_entry.id   657efcc4aaf3128f2f687af3599842e9
#
_cell.length_a   1.000
_cell.length_b   1.000
_cell.length_c   1.000
_cell.angle_alpha   90.00
_cell.angle_beta   90.00
_cell.angle_gamma   90.00
#
_symmetry.space_group_name_H-M   'P 1'
#
loop_
_entity.id
_entity.type
_entity.pdbx_description
1 polymer ?
#
loop_
_entity_poly.entity_id
_entity_poly.type
_entity_poly.pdbx_seq_one_letter_code
_entity_poly.pdbx_strand_id
1 'polypeptide(L)'
;RKPEVVSCSVSEDMSRRDFTVNALAASILPESFGDLIDPFGGIQDMKKGLLVTPLDPDDTFSDDPLRMMRAVRFAAQLEFTIVPHVLESISRQKDRLKIISWERITEEIIKSLKANQPSIAFYLMKETGLLNYVFPEMDVMSGVDVINNMGHKDVFIHTLQVVDNAARLTKKMEIRFAALVHDIAKPP
;
A
#
# COMPACT_ATOMS: atom_id res chain seq x y z
N ARG A 1 -12.61 18.75 -13.96
CA ARG A 1 -11.70 19.14 -15.06
C ARG A 1 -11.68 17.98 -16.06
N LYS A 2 -11.91 18.24 -17.35
CA LYS A 2 -11.70 17.20 -18.37
C LYS A 2 -10.19 16.96 -18.48
N PRO A 3 -9.72 15.70 -18.50
CA PRO A 3 -8.31 15.41 -18.70
C PRO A 3 -7.89 15.89 -20.09
N GLU A 4 -6.79 16.60 -20.16
CA GLU A 4 -6.15 16.98 -21.42
C GLU A 4 -5.33 15.78 -21.90
N VAL A 5 -5.68 15.23 -23.06
CA VAL A 5 -4.99 14.06 -23.61
C VAL A 5 -3.88 14.57 -24.53
N VAL A 6 -2.64 14.35 -24.13
CA VAL A 6 -1.45 14.66 -24.92
C VAL A 6 -0.89 13.35 -25.46
N SER A 7 -0.52 13.34 -26.76
CA SER A 7 0.20 12.21 -27.37
C SER A 7 1.58 12.08 -26.72
N CYS A 8 1.93 10.89 -26.26
CA CYS A 8 3.24 10.58 -25.68
C CYS A 8 3.74 9.23 -26.16
N SER A 9 5.04 8.98 -26.02
CA SER A 9 5.61 7.65 -26.28
C SER A 9 5.15 6.63 -25.24
N VAL A 10 5.24 5.34 -25.56
CA VAL A 10 4.94 4.24 -24.63
C VAL A 10 5.82 4.36 -23.37
N SER A 11 7.10 4.69 -23.52
CA SER A 11 8.01 4.85 -22.38
C SER A 11 7.61 6.01 -21.48
N GLU A 12 7.16 7.15 -22.05
CA GLU A 12 6.67 8.29 -21.25
C GLU A 12 5.38 7.97 -20.52
N ASP A 13 4.45 7.21 -21.10
CA ASP A 13 3.26 6.76 -20.38
C ASP A 13 3.61 5.81 -19.23
N MET A 14 4.55 4.89 -19.48
CA MET A 14 5.01 3.94 -18.47
C MET A 14 5.78 4.62 -17.33
N SER A 15 6.53 5.69 -17.61
CA SER A 15 7.29 6.43 -16.59
C SER A 15 6.39 7.09 -15.54
N ARG A 16 5.16 7.46 -15.91
CA ARG A 16 4.17 8.08 -15.01
C ARG A 16 3.37 7.08 -14.17
N ARG A 17 3.67 5.78 -14.26
CA ARG A 17 3.02 4.76 -13.44
C ARG A 17 3.59 4.74 -12.02
N ASP A 18 2.88 4.04 -11.10
CA ASP A 18 3.26 4.00 -9.69
C ASP A 18 4.53 3.18 -9.43
N PHE A 19 4.60 1.95 -9.97
CA PHE A 19 5.73 1.03 -9.72
C PHE A 19 6.19 0.37 -11.00
N THR A 20 7.49 0.00 -11.05
CA THR A 20 8.12 -0.68 -12.18
C THR A 20 7.39 -1.96 -12.56
N VAL A 21 6.93 -2.73 -11.57
CA VAL A 21 6.16 -3.97 -11.76
C VAL A 21 4.80 -3.75 -12.45
N ASN A 22 4.29 -2.52 -12.46
CA ASN A 22 3.07 -2.09 -13.16
C ASN A 22 3.40 -1.29 -14.44
N ALA A 23 4.68 -1.04 -14.73
CA ALA A 23 5.17 -0.29 -15.89
C ALA A 23 5.70 -1.24 -16.97
N LEU A 24 4.91 -2.25 -17.28
CA LEU A 24 5.18 -3.25 -18.32
C LEU A 24 4.13 -3.15 -19.42
N ALA A 25 4.51 -3.42 -20.66
CA ALA A 25 3.58 -3.54 -21.77
C ALA A 25 3.98 -4.70 -22.68
N ALA A 26 3.02 -5.19 -23.47
CA ALA A 26 3.29 -6.15 -24.53
C ALA A 26 2.73 -5.60 -25.86
N SER A 27 3.48 -5.80 -26.95
CA SER A 27 3.04 -5.41 -28.27
C SER A 27 1.85 -6.27 -28.73
N ILE A 28 0.87 -5.62 -29.33
CA ILE A 28 -0.25 -6.27 -30.02
C ILE A 28 -0.18 -6.13 -31.53
N LEU A 29 0.89 -5.57 -32.07
CA LEU A 29 1.09 -5.40 -33.50
C LEU A 29 1.46 -6.77 -34.12
N PRO A 30 0.94 -7.10 -35.33
CA PRO A 30 1.17 -8.44 -35.92
C PRO A 30 2.65 -8.82 -36.05
N GLU A 31 3.51 -7.87 -36.42
CA GLU A 31 4.95 -8.04 -36.63
C GLU A 31 5.77 -8.21 -35.32
N SER A 32 5.21 -7.78 -34.20
CA SER A 32 5.88 -7.83 -32.88
C SER A 32 4.96 -8.33 -31.77
N PHE A 33 3.96 -9.14 -32.15
CA PHE A 33 2.95 -9.62 -31.20
C PHE A 33 3.58 -10.40 -30.04
N GLY A 34 3.31 -9.94 -28.83
CA GLY A 34 3.82 -10.53 -27.61
C GLY A 34 5.20 -10.02 -27.17
N ASP A 35 5.87 -9.18 -27.97
CA ASP A 35 7.13 -8.56 -27.57
C ASP A 35 6.93 -7.72 -26.31
N LEU A 36 7.73 -8.02 -25.29
CA LEU A 36 7.62 -7.39 -23.98
C LEU A 36 8.43 -6.08 -23.95
N ILE A 37 7.79 -5.02 -23.45
CA ILE A 37 8.37 -3.69 -23.28
C ILE A 37 8.53 -3.45 -21.78
N ASP A 38 9.77 -3.38 -21.30
CA ASP A 38 10.13 -3.16 -19.89
C ASP A 38 11.25 -2.12 -19.78
N PRO A 39 10.96 -0.84 -19.93
CA PRO A 39 11.98 0.21 -19.93
C PRO A 39 12.55 0.51 -18.54
N PHE A 40 11.90 0.05 -17.46
CA PHE A 40 12.26 0.37 -16.07
C PHE A 40 12.69 -0.84 -15.25
N GLY A 41 12.85 -2.02 -15.87
CA GLY A 41 13.33 -3.23 -15.18
C GLY A 41 12.30 -3.89 -14.27
N GLY A 42 11.01 -3.70 -14.51
CA GLY A 42 9.93 -4.22 -13.69
C GLY A 42 9.91 -5.74 -13.56
N ILE A 43 10.38 -6.48 -14.60
CA ILE A 43 10.51 -7.94 -14.54
C ILE A 43 11.56 -8.36 -13.50
N GLN A 44 12.67 -7.63 -13.43
CA GLN A 44 13.71 -7.91 -12.44
C GLN A 44 13.25 -7.60 -11.03
N ASP A 45 12.56 -6.50 -10.84
CA ASP A 45 11.98 -6.11 -9.55
C ASP A 45 10.92 -7.13 -9.11
N MET A 46 10.07 -7.59 -10.02
CA MET A 46 9.10 -8.65 -9.77
C MET A 46 9.77 -9.95 -9.33
N LYS A 47 10.84 -10.37 -10.01
CA LYS A 47 11.61 -11.57 -9.63
C LYS A 47 12.26 -11.46 -8.26
N LYS A 48 12.65 -10.24 -7.86
CA LYS A 48 13.28 -9.97 -6.55
C LYS A 48 12.24 -9.67 -5.46
N GLY A 49 10.95 -9.55 -5.80
CA GLY A 49 9.90 -9.16 -4.86
C GLY A 49 10.07 -7.72 -4.37
N LEU A 50 10.43 -6.77 -5.24
CA LEU A 50 10.67 -5.38 -4.90
C LEU A 50 9.60 -4.46 -5.47
N LEU A 51 9.23 -3.43 -4.69
CA LEU A 51 8.43 -2.29 -5.13
C LEU A 51 9.33 -1.07 -5.28
N VAL A 52 9.55 -0.68 -6.52
CA VAL A 52 10.38 0.45 -6.97
C VAL A 52 9.54 1.34 -7.87
N THR A 53 9.72 2.65 -7.79
CA THR A 53 9.06 3.61 -8.70
C THR A 53 9.86 3.75 -10.00
N PRO A 54 9.20 3.94 -11.19
CA PRO A 54 9.91 4.14 -12.45
C PRO A 54 10.82 5.37 -12.48
N LEU A 55 10.39 6.44 -11.79
CA LEU A 55 11.12 7.69 -11.61
C LEU A 55 11.41 7.93 -10.13
N ASP A 56 11.94 9.12 -9.83
CA ASP A 56 12.12 9.54 -8.44
C ASP A 56 10.79 9.37 -7.65
N PRO A 57 10.81 8.72 -6.47
CA PRO A 57 9.60 8.53 -5.69
C PRO A 57 8.99 9.85 -5.21
N ASP A 58 9.79 10.91 -5.01
CA ASP A 58 9.25 12.23 -4.64
C ASP A 58 8.39 12.82 -5.75
N ASP A 59 8.79 12.68 -7.02
CA ASP A 59 7.99 13.09 -8.17
C ASP A 59 6.74 12.20 -8.29
N THR A 60 6.93 10.90 -8.18
CA THR A 60 5.85 9.89 -8.29
C THR A 60 4.72 10.15 -7.31
N PHE A 61 5.03 10.45 -6.04
CA PHE A 61 4.03 10.72 -4.99
C PHE A 61 3.53 12.17 -5.03
N SER A 62 4.31 13.09 -5.60
CA SER A 62 3.88 14.45 -5.87
C SER A 62 2.77 14.50 -6.92
N ASP A 63 2.83 13.66 -7.94
CA ASP A 63 1.83 13.56 -9.00
C ASP A 63 0.49 12.98 -8.48
N ASP A 64 0.52 11.89 -7.74
CA ASP A 64 -0.66 11.31 -7.09
C ASP A 64 -0.29 10.74 -5.71
N PRO A 65 -0.58 11.46 -4.62
CA PRO A 65 -0.28 11.00 -3.27
C PRO A 65 -0.95 9.67 -2.87
N LEU A 66 -2.03 9.25 -3.54
CA LEU A 66 -2.64 7.94 -3.27
C LEU A 66 -1.68 6.79 -3.58
N ARG A 67 -0.67 7.01 -4.42
CA ARG A 67 0.35 6.01 -4.72
C ARG A 67 1.11 5.55 -3.47
N MET A 68 1.20 6.38 -2.42
CA MET A 68 1.74 5.98 -1.13
C MET A 68 0.90 4.87 -0.45
N MET A 69 -0.44 5.00 -0.48
CA MET A 69 -1.35 3.96 0.00
C MET A 69 -1.31 2.70 -0.87
N ARG A 70 -1.13 2.88 -2.18
CA ARG A 70 -0.96 1.77 -3.13
C ARG A 70 0.33 1.00 -2.87
N ALA A 71 1.43 1.68 -2.49
CA ALA A 71 2.71 1.04 -2.12
C ALA A 71 2.51 0.04 -0.97
N VAL A 72 1.95 0.48 0.15
CA VAL A 72 1.73 -0.38 1.33
C VAL A 72 0.73 -1.50 1.04
N ARG A 73 -0.29 -1.22 0.22
CA ARG A 73 -1.23 -2.25 -0.24
C ARG A 73 -0.55 -3.31 -1.11
N PHE A 74 0.23 -2.91 -2.11
CA PHE A 74 0.93 -3.86 -2.98
C PHE A 74 1.96 -4.69 -2.22
N ALA A 75 2.65 -4.09 -1.23
CA ALA A 75 3.54 -4.83 -0.35
C ALA A 75 2.81 -5.98 0.34
N ALA A 76 1.59 -5.75 0.87
CA ALA A 76 0.79 -6.79 1.50
C ALA A 76 0.17 -7.79 0.50
N GLN A 77 -0.26 -7.33 -0.68
CA GLN A 77 -0.93 -8.18 -1.67
C GLN A 77 0.01 -9.10 -2.43
N LEU A 78 1.21 -8.61 -2.76
CA LEU A 78 2.22 -9.32 -3.53
C LEU A 78 3.29 -9.95 -2.63
N GLU A 79 3.30 -9.60 -1.33
CA GLU A 79 4.34 -9.95 -0.37
C GLU A 79 5.72 -9.43 -0.83
N PHE A 80 5.73 -8.23 -1.42
CA PHE A 80 6.92 -7.55 -1.93
C PHE A 80 7.44 -6.52 -0.92
N THR A 81 8.75 -6.29 -0.98
CA THR A 81 9.44 -5.30 -0.14
C THR A 81 9.48 -3.95 -0.83
N ILE A 82 9.04 -2.89 -0.15
CA ILE A 82 9.24 -1.52 -0.61
C ILE A 82 10.71 -1.15 -0.35
N VAL A 83 11.41 -0.67 -1.38
CA VAL A 83 12.82 -0.28 -1.23
C VAL A 83 12.98 0.94 -0.32
N PRO A 84 14.11 1.07 0.43
CA PRO A 84 14.25 2.09 1.49
C PRO A 84 13.98 3.53 1.04
N HIS A 85 14.51 3.96 -0.09
CA HIS A 85 14.33 5.33 -0.59
C HIS A 85 12.86 5.66 -0.94
N VAL A 86 12.07 4.64 -1.32
CA VAL A 86 10.62 4.78 -1.55
C VAL A 86 9.89 4.95 -0.19
N LEU A 87 10.25 4.15 0.84
CA LEU A 87 9.68 4.30 2.20
C LEU A 87 10.01 5.67 2.80
N GLU A 88 11.24 6.15 2.62
CA GLU A 88 11.65 7.49 3.07
C GLU A 88 10.84 8.59 2.38
N SER A 89 10.60 8.49 1.07
CA SER A 89 9.76 9.43 0.34
C SER A 89 8.32 9.43 0.84
N ILE A 90 7.73 8.25 1.09
CA ILE A 90 6.39 8.12 1.69
C ILE A 90 6.36 8.87 3.02
N SER A 91 7.34 8.64 3.90
CA SER A 91 7.41 9.28 5.22
C SER A 91 7.53 10.81 5.14
N ARG A 92 8.25 11.33 4.15
CA ARG A 92 8.37 12.79 3.93
C ARG A 92 7.09 13.40 3.39
N GLN A 93 6.35 12.70 2.51
CA GLN A 93 5.22 13.25 1.76
C GLN A 93 3.84 12.86 2.31
N LYS A 94 3.77 12.09 3.41
CA LYS A 94 2.52 11.59 4.00
C LYS A 94 1.42 12.63 4.18
N ASP A 95 1.80 13.88 4.50
CA ASP A 95 0.87 14.99 4.69
C ASP A 95 0.01 15.29 3.46
N ARG A 96 0.51 14.94 2.28
CA ARG A 96 -0.21 15.14 1.02
C ARG A 96 -1.43 14.24 0.86
N LEU A 97 -1.58 13.19 1.69
CA LEU A 97 -2.81 12.41 1.71
C LEU A 97 -4.06 13.24 2.03
N LYS A 98 -3.90 14.38 2.70
CA LYS A 98 -5.02 15.30 3.02
C LYS A 98 -5.78 15.82 1.79
N ILE A 99 -5.16 15.82 0.61
CA ILE A 99 -5.81 16.26 -0.63
C ILE A 99 -6.58 15.13 -1.35
N ILE A 100 -6.44 13.90 -0.88
CA ILE A 100 -7.09 12.72 -1.47
C ILE A 100 -8.47 12.53 -0.83
N SER A 101 -9.46 12.20 -1.65
CA SER A 101 -10.80 11.92 -1.13
C SER A 101 -10.84 10.65 -0.29
N TRP A 102 -11.70 10.65 0.73
CA TRP A 102 -11.85 9.51 1.64
C TRP A 102 -12.29 8.24 0.92
N GLU A 103 -13.08 8.34 -0.14
CA GLU A 103 -13.49 7.19 -0.96
C GLU A 103 -12.28 6.46 -1.53
N ARG A 104 -11.32 7.21 -2.12
CA ARG A 104 -10.10 6.62 -2.70
C ARG A 104 -9.22 5.98 -1.61
N ILE A 105 -9.06 6.64 -0.45
CA ILE A 105 -8.29 6.11 0.69
C ILE A 105 -8.96 4.82 1.22
N THR A 106 -10.27 4.85 1.44
CA THR A 106 -11.04 3.70 1.94
C THR A 106 -10.94 2.50 1.00
N GLU A 107 -10.98 2.71 -0.31
CA GLU A 107 -10.77 1.64 -1.28
C GLU A 107 -9.40 0.95 -1.11
N GLU A 108 -8.33 1.70 -0.89
CA GLU A 108 -7.00 1.13 -0.68
C GLU A 108 -6.91 0.37 0.67
N ILE A 109 -7.55 0.87 1.74
CA ILE A 109 -7.67 0.15 3.03
C ILE A 109 -8.42 -1.17 2.85
N ILE A 110 -9.56 -1.16 2.15
CA ILE A 110 -10.35 -2.37 1.88
C ILE A 110 -9.53 -3.39 1.05
N LYS A 111 -8.80 -2.90 0.03
CA LYS A 111 -7.92 -3.75 -0.78
C LYS A 111 -6.77 -4.33 0.05
N SER A 112 -6.22 -3.58 1.01
CA SER A 112 -5.20 -4.06 1.94
C SER A 112 -5.75 -5.18 2.85
N LEU A 113 -6.97 -5.02 3.37
CA LEU A 113 -7.65 -6.06 4.16
C LEU A 113 -7.94 -7.34 3.37
N LYS A 114 -7.99 -7.28 2.03
CA LYS A 114 -8.16 -8.46 1.17
C LYS A 114 -6.89 -9.29 0.99
N ALA A 115 -5.72 -8.76 1.37
CA ALA A 115 -4.46 -9.50 1.30
C ALA A 115 -4.50 -10.79 2.15
N ASN A 116 -3.57 -11.70 1.90
CA ASN A 116 -3.41 -12.91 2.71
C ASN A 116 -2.89 -12.57 4.11
N GLN A 117 -2.01 -11.56 4.20
CA GLN A 117 -1.46 -11.03 5.44
C GLN A 117 -1.65 -9.51 5.49
N PRO A 118 -2.85 -9.03 5.88
CA PRO A 118 -3.17 -7.60 5.93
C PRO A 118 -2.26 -6.81 6.86
N SER A 119 -1.73 -7.43 7.92
CA SER A 119 -0.84 -6.78 8.90
C SER A 119 0.33 -6.07 8.25
N ILE A 120 0.88 -6.58 7.14
CA ILE A 120 2.00 -5.97 6.40
C ILE A 120 1.67 -4.52 6.02
N ALA A 121 0.47 -4.28 5.45
CA ALA A 121 0.07 -2.93 5.05
C ALA A 121 -0.04 -1.99 6.25
N PHE A 122 -0.66 -2.45 7.35
CA PHE A 122 -0.86 -1.61 8.54
C PHE A 122 0.45 -1.33 9.30
N TYR A 123 1.38 -2.28 9.34
CA TYR A 123 2.73 -2.04 9.86
C TYR A 123 3.45 -0.96 9.05
N LEU A 124 3.43 -1.07 7.72
CA LEU A 124 4.05 -0.07 6.85
C LEU A 124 3.37 1.30 6.95
N MET A 125 2.04 1.35 7.09
CA MET A 125 1.31 2.60 7.34
C MET A 125 1.75 3.23 8.68
N LYS A 126 1.95 2.42 9.73
CA LYS A 126 2.43 2.89 11.03
C LYS A 126 3.87 3.40 10.94
N GLU A 127 4.77 2.62 10.35
CA GLU A 127 6.19 2.95 10.19
C GLU A 127 6.39 4.25 9.40
N THR A 128 5.65 4.44 8.32
CA THR A 128 5.75 5.64 7.47
C THR A 128 4.97 6.83 8.03
N GLY A 129 4.13 6.62 9.04
CA GLY A 129 3.23 7.62 9.61
C GLY A 129 1.99 7.90 8.78
N LEU A 130 1.70 7.11 7.74
CA LEU A 130 0.44 7.19 6.98
C LEU A 130 -0.77 6.87 7.86
N LEU A 131 -0.62 5.96 8.83
CA LEU A 131 -1.72 5.48 9.67
C LEU A 131 -2.40 6.63 10.41
N ASN A 132 -1.64 7.58 10.92
CA ASN A 132 -2.16 8.76 11.61
C ASN A 132 -3.06 9.65 10.74
N TYR A 133 -2.91 9.60 9.40
CA TYR A 133 -3.74 10.35 8.46
C TYR A 133 -4.98 9.59 8.00
N VAL A 134 -4.89 8.28 7.90
CA VAL A 134 -5.94 7.45 7.30
C VAL A 134 -6.79 6.71 8.33
N PHE A 135 -6.24 6.46 9.52
CA PHE A 135 -6.94 5.78 10.60
C PHE A 135 -6.32 6.14 11.96
N PRO A 136 -6.48 7.41 12.42
CA PRO A 136 -5.85 7.90 13.65
C PRO A 136 -6.26 7.11 14.89
N GLU A 137 -7.50 6.59 14.95
CA GLU A 137 -7.97 5.77 16.07
C GLU A 137 -7.18 4.45 16.18
N MET A 138 -6.72 3.91 15.07
CA MET A 138 -5.87 2.72 15.08
C MET A 138 -4.40 3.09 15.39
N ASP A 139 -3.96 4.28 14.97
CA ASP A 139 -2.60 4.74 15.23
C ASP A 139 -2.29 4.89 16.72
N VAL A 140 -3.28 5.37 17.52
CA VAL A 140 -3.14 5.53 18.97
C VAL A 140 -3.19 4.22 19.77
N MET A 141 -3.55 3.09 19.14
CA MET A 141 -3.50 1.76 19.78
C MET A 141 -2.06 1.26 20.02
N SER A 142 -1.09 1.82 19.34
CA SER A 142 0.33 1.49 19.49
C SER A 142 0.90 2.09 20.77
N GLY A 143 1.64 1.31 21.54
CA GLY A 143 2.18 1.72 22.85
C GLY A 143 1.18 1.58 24.00
N VAL A 144 -0.03 1.05 23.75
CA VAL A 144 -1.02 0.76 24.79
C VAL A 144 -0.90 -0.71 25.18
N ASP A 145 -0.51 -0.97 26.43
CA ASP A 145 -0.38 -2.31 26.95
C ASP A 145 -1.70 -2.83 27.55
N VAL A 146 -2.12 -4.01 27.15
CA VAL A 146 -3.14 -4.77 27.86
C VAL A 146 -2.49 -5.76 28.81
N ILE A 147 -2.74 -5.56 30.11
CA ILE A 147 -2.30 -6.51 31.14
C ILE A 147 -3.29 -7.66 31.18
N ASN A 148 -2.94 -8.78 30.58
CA ASN A 148 -3.67 -10.04 30.71
C ASN A 148 -2.85 -11.02 31.57
N ASN A 149 -3.50 -12.05 32.14
CA ASN A 149 -2.84 -13.13 32.90
C ASN A 149 -1.71 -13.87 32.14
N MET A 150 -1.47 -13.53 30.87
CA MET A 150 -0.45 -14.09 29.98
C MET A 150 0.63 -13.10 29.53
N GLY A 151 0.73 -11.89 30.16
CA GLY A 151 1.76 -10.91 29.85
C GLY A 151 1.23 -9.62 29.21
N HIS A 152 2.15 -8.66 29.03
CA HIS A 152 1.88 -7.39 28.35
C HIS A 152 1.84 -7.60 26.83
N LYS A 153 0.76 -7.16 26.16
CA LYS A 153 0.67 -7.12 24.70
C LYS A 153 0.25 -5.73 24.26
N ASP A 154 1.01 -5.15 23.33
CA ASP A 154 0.62 -3.94 22.61
C ASP A 154 -0.69 -4.19 21.84
N VAL A 155 -1.69 -3.32 22.03
CA VAL A 155 -3.03 -3.47 21.46
C VAL A 155 -2.99 -3.45 19.94
N PHE A 156 -2.14 -2.61 19.33
CA PHE A 156 -1.96 -2.54 17.89
C PHE A 156 -1.43 -3.88 17.34
N ILE A 157 -0.36 -4.40 17.93
CA ILE A 157 0.24 -5.69 17.52
C ILE A 157 -0.77 -6.83 17.68
N HIS A 158 -1.48 -6.87 18.82
CA HIS A 158 -2.54 -7.85 19.04
C HIS A 158 -3.61 -7.78 17.94
N THR A 159 -4.11 -6.58 17.65
CA THR A 159 -5.13 -6.37 16.62
C THR A 159 -4.68 -6.86 15.26
N LEU A 160 -3.43 -6.60 14.86
CA LEU A 160 -2.90 -7.08 13.59
C LEU A 160 -2.82 -8.62 13.54
N GLN A 161 -2.46 -9.28 14.64
CA GLN A 161 -2.50 -10.75 14.75
C GLN A 161 -3.93 -11.31 14.58
N VAL A 162 -4.92 -10.63 15.16
CA VAL A 162 -6.34 -11.03 15.03
C VAL A 162 -6.82 -10.84 13.59
N VAL A 163 -6.45 -9.75 12.93
CA VAL A 163 -6.76 -9.48 11.51
C VAL A 163 -6.15 -10.55 10.59
N ASP A 164 -4.89 -10.93 10.79
CA ASP A 164 -4.25 -11.98 10.00
C ASP A 164 -4.91 -13.35 10.24
N ASN A 165 -5.30 -13.67 11.47
CA ASN A 165 -6.05 -14.89 11.77
C ASN A 165 -7.42 -14.88 11.08
N ALA A 166 -8.15 -13.76 11.10
CA ALA A 166 -9.41 -13.61 10.38
C ALA A 166 -9.21 -13.77 8.86
N ALA A 167 -8.10 -13.23 8.31
CA ALA A 167 -7.79 -13.35 6.89
C ALA A 167 -7.54 -14.80 6.44
N ARG A 168 -6.96 -15.64 7.31
CA ARG A 168 -6.79 -17.09 7.07
C ARG A 168 -8.11 -17.85 7.11
N LEU A 169 -9.03 -17.44 7.99
CA LEU A 169 -10.29 -18.16 8.24
C LEU A 169 -11.40 -17.80 7.24
N THR A 170 -11.41 -16.56 6.72
CA THR A 170 -12.52 -16.11 5.87
C THR A 170 -12.10 -15.06 4.84
N LYS A 171 -12.86 -15.02 3.74
CA LYS A 171 -12.79 -13.95 2.73
C LYS A 171 -13.86 -12.87 2.94
N LYS A 172 -14.75 -13.02 3.95
CA LYS A 172 -15.81 -12.04 4.24
C LYS A 172 -15.19 -10.78 4.83
N MET A 173 -15.39 -9.65 4.14
CA MET A 173 -14.81 -8.37 4.50
C MET A 173 -15.30 -7.86 5.84
N GLU A 174 -16.58 -8.08 6.12
CA GLU A 174 -17.23 -7.65 7.37
C GLU A 174 -16.55 -8.27 8.59
N ILE A 175 -16.13 -9.54 8.50
CA ILE A 175 -15.42 -10.23 9.58
C ILE A 175 -14.00 -9.71 9.72
N ARG A 176 -13.29 -9.47 8.61
CA ARG A 176 -11.93 -8.90 8.63
C ARG A 176 -11.92 -7.48 9.18
N PHE A 177 -12.93 -6.68 8.80
CA PHE A 177 -13.09 -5.33 9.33
C PHE A 177 -13.46 -5.34 10.81
N ALA A 178 -14.38 -6.20 11.24
CA ALA A 178 -14.70 -6.37 12.66
C ALA A 178 -13.45 -6.77 13.47
N ALA A 179 -12.60 -7.66 12.93
CA ALA A 179 -11.32 -8.02 13.53
C ALA A 179 -10.36 -6.81 13.63
N LEU A 180 -10.37 -5.89 12.66
CA LEU A 180 -9.55 -4.68 12.68
C LEU A 180 -9.96 -3.69 13.77
N VAL A 181 -11.26 -3.58 14.06
CA VAL A 181 -11.78 -2.55 14.96
C VAL A 181 -12.22 -3.07 16.33
N HIS A 182 -12.07 -4.38 16.61
CA HIS A 182 -12.63 -5.01 17.84
C HIS A 182 -12.10 -4.39 19.14
N ASP A 183 -10.89 -3.88 19.13
CA ASP A 183 -10.19 -3.29 20.27
C ASP A 183 -9.95 -1.77 20.15
N ILE A 184 -10.58 -1.10 19.19
CA ILE A 184 -10.32 0.30 18.85
C ILE A 184 -10.62 1.29 19.99
N ALA A 185 -11.46 0.91 20.96
CA ALA A 185 -11.83 1.72 22.11
C ALA A 185 -10.99 1.45 23.37
N LYS A 186 -9.91 0.63 23.26
CA LYS A 186 -9.03 0.35 24.42
C LYS A 186 -8.04 1.46 24.77
N PRO A 187 -7.53 2.27 23.83
CA PRO A 187 -6.80 3.49 24.18
C PRO A 187 -7.68 4.44 25.00
N PRO A 188 -7.10 5.18 25.98
CA PRO A 188 -7.84 6.15 26.81
C PRO A 188 -8.36 7.33 25.99
#